data_6852dd2cd4c0f9ac3be7e2b2ae9009f0
#
_entry.id   6852dd2cd4c0f9ac3be7e2b2ae9009f0
#
_cell.length_a   1.000
_cell.length_b   1.000
_cell.length_c   1.000
_cell.angle_alpha   90.00
_cell.angle_beta   90.00
_cell.angle_gamma   90.00
#
_symmetry.space_group_name_H-M   'P 1'
#
loop_
_entity.id
_entity.type
_entity.pdbx_description
1 polymer ?
#
loop_
_entity_poly.entity_id
_entity_poly.type
_entity_poly.pdbx_seq_one_letter_code
_entity_poly.pdbx_strand_id
1 'polypeptide(L)'
;ANFRLKFGLIVTLIFFIIGFVVYYVPHVNPFTFNTYPNKLGASAEHWLGTTSMGQDVVWLLIEAIHNSLVIGLIVAVLGTVVGVFVGLLSGFAGGLLDRGLMIVTDTFVVIPSLPILIMMTSLMKGSSTTIVMALVLAMFAWAWPSRQIRSMALSIKERDFIHTAKFSGESTVQIVVTEILPYALTWSLSNFMNATLSAIGSESSLAVLGLSPGNLVSLGNMIQWARSYNAIFNKQYLWIGAPIVATVILFVGLFLLITGYNDYLSMKRGR
;
A
#
# COMPACT_ATOMS: atom_id res chain seq x y z
N ALA A 1 10.92 16.78 18.66
CA ALA A 1 10.26 15.64 17.98
C ALA A 1 9.27 16.19 16.98
N ASN A 2 9.39 15.81 15.71
CA ASN A 2 8.55 16.30 14.63
C ASN A 2 7.09 15.90 14.87
N PHE A 3 6.19 16.89 15.04
CA PHE A 3 4.75 16.67 15.28
C PHE A 3 4.14 15.75 14.20
N ARG A 4 4.51 15.98 12.93
CA ARG A 4 4.03 15.20 11.78
C ARG A 4 4.34 13.71 11.93
N LEU A 5 5.57 13.38 12.32
CA LEU A 5 5.99 11.99 12.54
C LEU A 5 5.18 11.32 13.66
N LYS A 6 5.03 12.00 14.80
CA LYS A 6 4.29 11.45 15.95
C LYS A 6 2.82 11.24 15.63
N PHE A 7 2.17 12.25 15.06
CA PHE A 7 0.75 12.18 14.71
C PHE A 7 0.48 11.12 13.63
N GLY A 8 1.29 11.11 12.56
CA GLY A 8 1.19 10.09 11.50
C GLY A 8 1.39 8.69 12.03
N LEU A 9 2.36 8.49 12.95
CA LEU A 9 2.60 7.19 13.59
C LEU A 9 1.40 6.74 14.44
N ILE A 10 0.83 7.64 15.26
CA ILE A 10 -0.33 7.32 16.10
C ILE A 10 -1.53 6.91 15.24
N VAL A 11 -1.85 7.69 14.21
CA VAL A 11 -2.98 7.39 13.32
C VAL A 11 -2.77 6.05 12.62
N THR A 12 -1.58 5.85 12.01
CA THR A 12 -1.26 4.61 11.33
C THR A 12 -1.34 3.41 12.29
N LEU A 13 -0.81 3.55 13.52
CA LEU A 13 -0.87 2.50 14.54
C LEU A 13 -2.31 2.15 14.93
N ILE A 14 -3.20 3.14 15.06
CA ILE A 14 -4.63 2.91 15.34
C ILE A 14 -5.25 2.05 14.23
N PHE A 15 -4.99 2.37 12.95
CA PHE A 15 -5.49 1.56 11.84
C PHE A 15 -4.92 0.14 11.83
N PHE A 16 -3.63 -0.02 12.19
CA PHE A 16 -3.04 -1.35 12.35
C PHE A 16 -3.67 -2.14 13.49
N ILE A 17 -3.95 -1.50 14.62
CA ILE A 17 -4.65 -2.15 15.73
C ILE A 17 -6.05 -2.57 15.30
N ILE A 18 -6.81 -1.69 14.64
CA ILE A 18 -8.14 -2.01 14.13
C ILE A 18 -8.08 -3.18 13.13
N GLY A 19 -7.19 -3.11 12.14
CA GLY A 19 -7.10 -4.09 11.07
C GLY A 19 -6.49 -5.44 11.50
N PHE A 20 -5.58 -5.49 12.48
CA PHE A 20 -4.86 -6.72 12.82
C PHE A 20 -5.08 -7.22 14.26
N VAL A 21 -5.72 -6.44 15.13
CA VAL A 21 -6.06 -6.88 16.48
C VAL A 21 -7.57 -6.98 16.64
N VAL A 22 -8.29 -5.89 16.35
CA VAL A 22 -9.77 -5.87 16.52
C VAL A 22 -10.44 -6.81 15.50
N TYR A 23 -9.88 -6.95 14.30
CA TYR A 23 -10.35 -7.89 13.27
C TYR A 23 -10.50 -9.34 13.79
N TYR A 24 -9.60 -9.80 14.65
CA TYR A 24 -9.64 -11.16 15.21
C TYR A 24 -10.54 -11.32 16.44
N VAL A 25 -11.20 -10.26 16.89
CA VAL A 25 -12.22 -10.38 17.95
C VAL A 25 -13.40 -11.20 17.38
N PRO A 26 -13.87 -12.25 18.10
CA PRO A 26 -14.98 -13.05 17.63
C PRO A 26 -16.23 -12.22 17.31
N HIS A 27 -16.70 -12.29 16.10
CA HIS A 27 -17.90 -11.62 15.60
C HIS A 27 -18.57 -12.45 14.50
N VAL A 28 -19.80 -12.09 14.17
CA VAL A 28 -20.48 -12.69 13.02
C VAL A 28 -19.80 -12.22 11.74
N ASN A 29 -19.60 -13.15 10.77
CA ASN A 29 -18.98 -12.81 9.49
C ASN A 29 -19.69 -11.59 8.86
N PRO A 30 -19.03 -10.44 8.75
CA PRO A 30 -19.65 -9.20 8.29
C PRO A 30 -20.08 -9.24 6.81
N PHE A 31 -19.58 -10.20 6.04
CA PHE A 31 -19.96 -10.37 4.64
C PHE A 31 -21.29 -11.16 4.47
N THR A 32 -21.82 -11.79 5.52
CA THR A 32 -23.10 -12.50 5.43
C THR A 32 -24.26 -11.53 5.29
N PHE A 33 -25.14 -11.79 4.31
CA PHE A 33 -26.34 -10.96 4.07
C PHE A 33 -27.47 -11.34 5.04
N ASN A 34 -28.36 -10.37 5.31
CA ASN A 34 -29.55 -10.55 6.14
C ASN A 34 -29.27 -11.10 7.55
N THR A 35 -28.12 -10.83 8.10
CA THR A 35 -27.78 -11.21 9.49
C THR A 35 -28.56 -10.37 10.49
N TYR A 36 -28.80 -9.10 10.17
CA TYR A 36 -29.55 -8.13 10.97
C TYR A 36 -30.65 -7.49 10.13
N PRO A 37 -31.65 -6.85 10.74
CA PRO A 37 -32.63 -6.07 10.00
C PRO A 37 -31.97 -5.02 9.13
N ASN A 38 -32.48 -4.84 7.91
CA ASN A 38 -31.91 -3.93 6.93
C ASN A 38 -32.13 -2.46 7.30
N LYS A 39 -31.18 -1.61 6.99
CA LYS A 39 -31.28 -0.14 7.09
C LYS A 39 -31.55 0.38 8.51
N LEU A 40 -31.08 -0.32 9.54
CA LEU A 40 -31.14 0.21 10.91
C LEU A 40 -30.27 1.45 11.02
N GLY A 41 -30.75 2.45 11.73
CA GLY A 41 -29.95 3.60 12.15
C GLY A 41 -28.91 3.22 13.22
N ALA A 42 -28.03 4.19 13.57
CA ALA A 42 -27.10 4.01 14.66
C ALA A 42 -27.82 3.71 15.99
N SER A 43 -27.35 2.69 16.71
CA SER A 43 -27.90 2.25 17.99
C SER A 43 -26.77 1.74 18.91
N ALA A 44 -27.11 1.40 20.16
CA ALA A 44 -26.14 0.81 21.09
C ALA A 44 -25.61 -0.57 20.62
N GLU A 45 -26.41 -1.32 19.86
CA GLU A 45 -26.05 -2.63 19.31
C GLU A 45 -25.31 -2.47 17.96
N HIS A 46 -25.68 -1.48 17.14
CA HIS A 46 -25.13 -1.19 15.82
C HIS A 46 -24.67 0.28 15.77
N TRP A 47 -23.44 0.57 16.18
CA TRP A 47 -22.94 1.95 16.34
C TRP A 47 -23.00 2.79 15.07
N LEU A 48 -22.78 2.19 13.90
CA LEU A 48 -22.90 2.85 12.60
C LEU A 48 -24.13 2.38 11.82
N GLY A 49 -25.04 1.63 12.48
CA GLY A 49 -26.21 1.05 11.85
C GLY A 49 -25.92 -0.17 10.99
N THR A 50 -26.92 -0.56 10.18
CA THR A 50 -26.81 -1.69 9.26
C THR A 50 -26.98 -1.25 7.81
N THR A 51 -26.37 -2.02 6.88
CA THR A 51 -26.47 -1.79 5.44
C THR A 51 -27.85 -2.12 4.88
N SER A 52 -28.10 -1.79 3.61
CA SER A 52 -29.29 -2.26 2.88
C SER A 52 -29.33 -3.79 2.71
N MET A 53 -28.21 -4.47 2.99
CA MET A 53 -28.09 -5.94 2.93
C MET A 53 -28.14 -6.60 4.32
N GLY A 54 -28.44 -5.85 5.38
CA GLY A 54 -28.51 -6.38 6.75
C GLY A 54 -27.16 -6.77 7.35
N GLN A 55 -26.11 -6.04 7.02
CA GLN A 55 -24.76 -6.23 7.56
C GLN A 55 -24.44 -5.10 8.55
N ASP A 56 -23.74 -5.38 9.64
CA ASP A 56 -23.25 -4.36 10.56
C ASP A 56 -22.14 -3.53 9.94
N VAL A 57 -22.31 -2.20 9.90
CA VAL A 57 -21.40 -1.27 9.24
C VAL A 57 -20.04 -1.20 9.95
N VAL A 58 -19.97 -1.38 11.29
CA VAL A 58 -18.70 -1.33 12.05
C VAL A 58 -17.83 -2.53 11.71
N TRP A 59 -18.39 -3.74 11.77
CA TRP A 59 -17.63 -4.95 11.46
C TRP A 59 -17.23 -5.03 10.00
N LEU A 60 -18.11 -4.56 9.10
CA LEU A 60 -17.79 -4.43 7.67
C LEU A 60 -16.64 -3.45 7.43
N LEU A 61 -16.60 -2.34 8.18
CA LEU A 61 -15.51 -1.35 8.11
C LEU A 61 -14.18 -1.92 8.64
N ILE A 62 -14.22 -2.67 9.75
CA ILE A 62 -13.02 -3.31 10.30
C ILE A 62 -12.43 -4.30 9.29
N GLU A 63 -13.27 -5.13 8.66
CA GLU A 63 -12.84 -6.05 7.60
C GLU A 63 -12.29 -5.30 6.38
N ALA A 64 -12.95 -4.21 5.99
CA ALA A 64 -12.49 -3.37 4.90
C ALA A 64 -11.10 -2.74 5.17
N ILE A 65 -10.87 -2.28 6.40
CA ILE A 65 -9.56 -1.76 6.83
C ILE A 65 -8.52 -2.88 6.79
N HIS A 66 -8.83 -4.07 7.33
CA HIS A 66 -7.92 -5.23 7.30
C HIS A 66 -7.48 -5.55 5.87
N ASN A 67 -8.42 -5.80 4.97
CA ASN A 67 -8.13 -6.18 3.60
C ASN A 67 -7.37 -5.09 2.83
N SER A 68 -7.74 -3.81 3.00
CA SER A 68 -7.02 -2.70 2.37
C SER A 68 -5.58 -2.57 2.88
N LEU A 69 -5.33 -2.78 4.18
CA LEU A 69 -3.98 -2.80 4.75
C LEU A 69 -3.18 -4.01 4.26
N VAL A 70 -3.79 -5.19 4.20
CA VAL A 70 -3.12 -6.40 3.67
C VAL A 70 -2.69 -6.19 2.22
N ILE A 71 -3.57 -5.65 1.37
CA ILE A 71 -3.22 -5.32 -0.02
C ILE A 71 -2.06 -4.32 -0.04
N GLY A 72 -2.19 -3.22 0.69
CA GLY A 72 -1.16 -2.18 0.75
C GLY A 72 0.20 -2.71 1.18
N LEU A 73 0.25 -3.54 2.22
CA LEU A 73 1.48 -4.13 2.75
C LEU A 73 2.12 -5.12 1.78
N ILE A 74 1.35 -6.03 1.19
CA ILE A 74 1.88 -7.02 0.23
C ILE A 74 2.50 -6.29 -0.97
N VAL A 75 1.79 -5.32 -1.53
CA VAL A 75 2.29 -4.52 -2.66
C VAL A 75 3.55 -3.75 -2.28
N ALA A 76 3.57 -3.14 -1.10
CA ALA A 76 4.72 -2.38 -0.63
C ALA A 76 5.95 -3.27 -0.37
N VAL A 77 5.77 -4.44 0.24
CA VAL A 77 6.84 -5.42 0.46
C VAL A 77 7.41 -5.89 -0.88
N LEU A 78 6.56 -6.43 -1.75
CA LEU A 78 7.00 -6.99 -3.04
C LEU A 78 7.62 -5.90 -3.93
N GLY A 79 6.96 -4.75 -4.05
CA GLY A 79 7.45 -3.63 -4.86
C GLY A 79 8.79 -3.11 -4.36
N THR A 80 8.95 -2.95 -3.04
CA THR A 80 10.20 -2.43 -2.47
C THR A 80 11.31 -3.48 -2.54
N VAL A 81 11.06 -4.74 -2.16
CA VAL A 81 12.09 -5.80 -2.16
C VAL A 81 12.60 -6.06 -3.58
N VAL A 82 11.69 -6.27 -4.53
CA VAL A 82 12.06 -6.49 -5.94
C VAL A 82 12.75 -5.24 -6.50
N GLY A 83 12.23 -4.05 -6.18
CA GLY A 83 12.81 -2.78 -6.62
C GLY A 83 14.23 -2.57 -6.11
N VAL A 84 14.50 -2.85 -4.83
CA VAL A 84 15.84 -2.76 -4.24
C VAL A 84 16.78 -3.78 -4.89
N PHE A 85 16.34 -5.03 -5.02
CA PHE A 85 17.15 -6.09 -5.62
C PHE A 85 17.54 -5.78 -7.07
N VAL A 86 16.56 -5.46 -7.91
CA VAL A 86 16.79 -5.14 -9.32
C VAL A 86 17.64 -3.87 -9.48
N GLY A 87 17.35 -2.84 -8.67
CA GLY A 87 18.09 -1.59 -8.72
C GLY A 87 19.55 -1.72 -8.29
N LEU A 88 19.82 -2.45 -7.21
CA LEU A 88 21.20 -2.72 -6.77
C LEU A 88 21.96 -3.59 -7.77
N LEU A 89 21.33 -4.65 -8.26
CA LEU A 89 21.93 -5.54 -9.24
C LEU A 89 22.30 -4.78 -10.52
N SER A 90 21.38 -3.97 -11.04
CA SER A 90 21.60 -3.14 -12.23
C SER A 90 22.69 -2.09 -12.01
N GLY A 91 22.60 -1.30 -10.93
CA GLY A 91 23.56 -0.22 -10.65
C GLY A 91 24.99 -0.72 -10.38
N PHE A 92 25.13 -1.92 -9.82
CA PHE A 92 26.44 -2.45 -9.47
C PHE A 92 27.07 -3.28 -10.59
N ALA A 93 26.32 -4.17 -11.26
CA ALA A 93 26.85 -5.01 -12.32
C ALA A 93 27.23 -4.22 -13.59
N GLY A 94 26.43 -3.23 -13.97
CA GLY A 94 26.69 -2.44 -15.19
C GLY A 94 26.57 -3.25 -16.49
N GLY A 95 27.08 -2.69 -17.58
CA GLY A 95 27.21 -3.37 -18.86
C GLY A 95 25.89 -3.83 -19.47
N LEU A 96 25.88 -5.03 -20.05
CA LEU A 96 24.71 -5.61 -20.74
C LEU A 96 23.59 -5.99 -19.76
N LEU A 97 23.93 -6.44 -18.54
CA LEU A 97 22.95 -6.80 -17.53
C LEU A 97 22.15 -5.57 -17.08
N ASP A 98 22.84 -4.47 -16.82
CA ASP A 98 22.21 -3.19 -16.48
C ASP A 98 21.27 -2.72 -17.60
N ARG A 99 21.74 -2.75 -18.87
CA ARG A 99 20.91 -2.36 -20.01
C ARG A 99 19.67 -3.23 -20.14
N GLY A 100 19.81 -4.54 -20.03
CA GLY A 100 18.66 -5.47 -20.10
C GLY A 100 17.64 -5.24 -19.01
N LEU A 101 18.09 -5.14 -17.74
CA LEU A 101 17.21 -4.86 -16.61
C LEU A 101 16.50 -3.51 -16.74
N MET A 102 17.21 -2.47 -17.22
CA MET A 102 16.60 -1.14 -17.37
C MET A 102 15.61 -1.09 -18.54
N ILE A 103 15.85 -1.79 -19.64
CA ILE A 103 14.86 -1.90 -20.72
C ILE A 103 13.53 -2.46 -20.16
N VAL A 104 13.59 -3.55 -19.40
CA VAL A 104 12.39 -4.12 -18.77
C VAL A 104 11.77 -3.13 -17.78
N THR A 105 12.56 -2.56 -16.87
CA THR A 105 12.10 -1.59 -15.87
C THR A 105 11.43 -0.38 -16.52
N ASP A 106 12.07 0.20 -17.55
CA ASP A 106 11.56 1.37 -18.26
C ASP A 106 10.26 1.07 -19.01
N THR A 107 10.14 -0.15 -19.56
CA THR A 107 8.89 -0.63 -20.16
C THR A 107 7.75 -0.58 -19.14
N PHE A 108 7.97 -1.13 -17.93
CA PHE A 108 6.95 -1.11 -16.87
C PHE A 108 6.63 0.30 -16.35
N VAL A 109 7.60 1.22 -16.34
CA VAL A 109 7.38 2.61 -15.92
C VAL A 109 6.56 3.40 -16.95
N VAL A 110 6.79 3.16 -18.26
CA VAL A 110 6.12 3.89 -19.35
C VAL A 110 4.71 3.36 -19.59
N ILE A 111 4.48 2.07 -19.38
CA ILE A 111 3.15 1.46 -19.57
C ILE A 111 2.17 2.06 -18.56
N PRO A 112 1.03 2.61 -19.01
CA PRO A 112 0.00 3.10 -18.10
C PRO A 112 -0.58 1.94 -17.28
N SER A 113 -0.25 1.86 -15.99
CA SER A 113 -0.64 0.73 -15.15
C SER A 113 -2.15 0.60 -14.97
N LEU A 114 -2.90 1.72 -14.80
CA LEU A 114 -4.33 1.69 -14.56
C LEU A 114 -5.13 0.98 -15.66
N PRO A 115 -4.98 1.26 -16.97
CA PRO A 115 -5.68 0.53 -18.03
C PRO A 115 -5.41 -0.97 -18.00
N ILE A 116 -4.17 -1.39 -17.71
CA ILE A 116 -3.83 -2.81 -17.63
C ILE A 116 -4.45 -3.44 -16.39
N LEU A 117 -4.41 -2.77 -15.24
CA LEU A 117 -5.07 -3.23 -14.01
C LEU A 117 -6.59 -3.39 -14.22
N ILE A 118 -7.23 -2.44 -14.90
CA ILE A 118 -8.65 -2.54 -15.29
C ILE A 118 -8.91 -3.78 -16.13
N MET A 119 -8.09 -4.02 -17.15
CA MET A 119 -8.24 -5.20 -18.00
C MET A 119 -8.03 -6.49 -17.21
N MET A 120 -6.98 -6.58 -16.42
CA MET A 120 -6.66 -7.77 -15.61
C MET A 120 -7.77 -8.08 -14.60
N THR A 121 -8.20 -7.08 -13.84
CA THR A 121 -9.28 -7.26 -12.84
C THR A 121 -10.61 -7.62 -13.48
N SER A 122 -10.93 -7.09 -14.67
CA SER A 122 -12.12 -7.44 -15.43
C SER A 122 -12.13 -8.90 -15.89
N LEU A 123 -10.97 -9.46 -16.25
CA LEU A 123 -10.83 -10.87 -16.62
C LEU A 123 -10.92 -11.82 -15.41
N MET A 124 -10.63 -11.33 -14.22
CA MET A 124 -10.56 -12.12 -12.98
C MET A 124 -11.89 -12.12 -12.20
N LYS A 125 -12.99 -11.61 -12.77
CA LYS A 125 -14.31 -11.55 -12.12
C LYS A 125 -14.73 -12.91 -11.57
N GLY A 126 -14.95 -12.96 -10.25
CA GLY A 126 -15.56 -14.11 -9.55
C GLY A 126 -14.59 -15.06 -8.82
N SER A 127 -13.28 -14.97 -9.01
CA SER A 127 -12.31 -15.88 -8.38
C SER A 127 -11.19 -15.22 -7.58
N SER A 128 -11.25 -13.90 -7.38
CA SER A 128 -10.12 -13.15 -6.80
C SER A 128 -10.23 -13.02 -5.30
N THR A 129 -9.15 -13.40 -4.61
CA THR A 129 -8.94 -13.15 -3.18
C THR A 129 -8.18 -11.85 -2.97
N THR A 130 -8.13 -11.34 -1.72
CA THR A 130 -7.31 -10.20 -1.30
C THR A 130 -5.87 -10.34 -1.78
N ILE A 131 -5.29 -11.54 -1.67
CA ILE A 131 -3.91 -11.84 -2.08
C ILE A 131 -3.74 -11.70 -3.60
N VAL A 132 -4.66 -12.21 -4.39
CA VAL A 132 -4.60 -12.13 -5.86
C VAL A 132 -4.66 -10.68 -6.30
N MET A 133 -5.54 -9.87 -5.71
CA MET A 133 -5.62 -8.44 -5.98
C MET A 133 -4.31 -7.73 -5.64
N ALA A 134 -3.71 -8.06 -4.49
CA ALA A 134 -2.41 -7.51 -4.09
C ALA A 134 -1.28 -7.89 -5.08
N LEU A 135 -1.25 -9.13 -5.55
CA LEU A 135 -0.24 -9.58 -6.53
C LEU A 135 -0.37 -8.87 -7.87
N VAL A 136 -1.60 -8.66 -8.36
CA VAL A 136 -1.85 -7.90 -9.58
C VAL A 136 -1.34 -6.46 -9.47
N LEU A 137 -1.60 -5.80 -8.35
CA LEU A 137 -1.08 -4.45 -8.10
C LEU A 137 0.45 -4.44 -7.94
N ALA A 138 1.03 -5.46 -7.30
CA ALA A 138 2.46 -5.58 -7.08
C ALA A 138 3.27 -5.72 -8.39
N MET A 139 2.66 -6.23 -9.47
CA MET A 139 3.31 -6.37 -10.78
C MET A 139 3.90 -5.06 -11.32
N PHE A 140 3.35 -3.92 -10.95
CA PHE A 140 3.81 -2.60 -11.39
C PHE A 140 4.59 -1.83 -10.31
N ALA A 141 4.49 -2.24 -9.04
CA ALA A 141 5.02 -1.48 -7.92
C ALA A 141 6.55 -1.45 -7.80
N TRP A 142 7.25 -2.39 -8.45
CA TRP A 142 8.71 -2.56 -8.33
C TRP A 142 9.53 -1.69 -9.29
N ALA A 143 8.96 -1.30 -10.44
CA ALA A 143 9.73 -0.69 -11.53
C ALA A 143 10.28 0.69 -11.16
N TRP A 144 9.46 1.57 -10.58
CA TRP A 144 9.91 2.90 -10.17
C TRP A 144 10.98 2.86 -9.05
N PRO A 145 10.82 2.07 -7.97
CA PRO A 145 11.86 1.88 -6.97
C PRO A 145 13.18 1.36 -7.56
N SER A 146 13.13 0.45 -8.54
CA SER A 146 14.33 -0.06 -9.20
C SER A 146 15.16 1.06 -9.83
N ARG A 147 14.54 1.99 -10.55
CA ARG A 147 15.24 3.14 -11.15
C ARG A 147 15.89 4.03 -10.09
N GLN A 148 15.18 4.31 -9.01
CA GLN A 148 15.69 5.15 -7.93
C GLN A 148 16.88 4.52 -7.22
N ILE A 149 16.77 3.25 -6.88
CA ILE A 149 17.86 2.50 -6.21
C ILE A 149 19.07 2.35 -7.14
N ARG A 150 18.85 2.09 -8.44
CA ARG A 150 19.94 2.09 -9.42
C ARG A 150 20.68 3.43 -9.47
N SER A 151 19.96 4.53 -9.58
CA SER A 151 20.55 5.87 -9.59
C SER A 151 21.36 6.14 -8.32
N MET A 152 20.82 5.74 -7.17
CA MET A 152 21.50 5.84 -5.88
C MET A 152 22.78 4.98 -5.85
N ALA A 153 22.70 3.72 -6.29
CA ALA A 153 23.83 2.80 -6.32
C ALA A 153 24.96 3.31 -7.21
N LEU A 154 24.64 3.86 -8.39
CA LEU A 154 25.62 4.48 -9.29
C LEU A 154 26.29 5.68 -8.64
N SER A 155 25.53 6.57 -7.97
CA SER A 155 26.08 7.74 -7.27
C SER A 155 26.98 7.36 -6.08
N ILE A 156 26.63 6.30 -5.35
CA ILE A 156 27.44 5.85 -4.20
C ILE A 156 28.71 5.14 -4.69
N LYS A 157 28.65 4.39 -5.78
CA LYS A 157 29.76 3.64 -6.35
C LYS A 157 30.98 4.50 -6.68
N GLU A 158 30.77 5.78 -6.99
CA GLU A 158 31.82 6.76 -7.32
C GLU A 158 32.42 7.47 -6.09
N ARG A 159 32.01 7.11 -4.87
CA ARG A 159 32.53 7.75 -3.65
C ARG A 159 33.86 7.15 -3.18
N ASP A 160 34.70 7.97 -2.57
CA ASP A 160 36.05 7.61 -2.14
C ASP A 160 36.10 6.40 -1.19
N PHE A 161 35.11 6.27 -0.28
CA PHE A 161 35.07 5.15 0.65
C PHE A 161 34.84 3.80 -0.07
N ILE A 162 34.14 3.78 -1.21
CA ILE A 162 33.99 2.59 -2.03
C ILE A 162 35.32 2.21 -2.70
N HIS A 163 36.09 3.21 -3.14
CA HIS A 163 37.43 2.95 -3.68
C HIS A 163 38.34 2.38 -2.59
N THR A 164 38.27 2.91 -1.37
CA THR A 164 39.04 2.41 -0.23
C THR A 164 38.68 0.97 0.10
N ALA A 165 37.38 0.61 0.15
CA ALA A 165 36.92 -0.76 0.37
C ALA A 165 37.45 -1.73 -0.70
N LYS A 166 37.43 -1.33 -1.98
CA LYS A 166 38.01 -2.12 -3.08
C LYS A 166 39.52 -2.32 -2.91
N PHE A 167 40.27 -1.27 -2.56
CA PHE A 167 41.71 -1.38 -2.29
C PHE A 167 42.05 -2.25 -1.09
N SER A 168 41.14 -2.32 -0.10
CA SER A 168 41.24 -3.21 1.05
C SER A 168 40.93 -4.68 0.71
N GLY A 169 40.57 -4.99 -0.55
CA GLY A 169 40.31 -6.35 -1.01
C GLY A 169 38.89 -6.86 -0.74
N GLU A 170 37.95 -5.98 -0.39
CA GLU A 170 36.57 -6.39 -0.20
C GLU A 170 35.93 -6.87 -1.51
N SER A 171 35.15 -7.95 -1.40
CA SER A 171 34.39 -8.46 -2.55
C SER A 171 33.26 -7.53 -2.96
N THR A 172 32.87 -7.57 -4.23
CA THR A 172 31.74 -6.82 -4.78
C THR A 172 30.47 -6.97 -3.94
N VAL A 173 30.12 -8.19 -3.54
CA VAL A 173 28.93 -8.48 -2.73
C VAL A 173 29.04 -7.84 -1.34
N GLN A 174 30.22 -7.92 -0.73
CA GLN A 174 30.49 -7.32 0.57
C GLN A 174 30.26 -5.80 0.50
N ILE A 175 30.87 -5.10 -0.46
CA ILE A 175 30.69 -3.65 -0.67
C ILE A 175 29.20 -3.30 -0.86
N VAL A 176 28.46 -4.07 -1.65
CA VAL A 176 27.02 -3.82 -1.84
C VAL A 176 26.26 -3.94 -0.52
N VAL A 177 26.55 -4.97 0.27
CA VAL A 177 25.82 -5.26 1.50
C VAL A 177 26.21 -4.30 2.64
N THR A 178 27.51 -4.01 2.79
CA THR A 178 27.99 -3.19 3.92
C THR A 178 27.92 -1.69 3.65
N GLU A 179 28.19 -1.27 2.41
CA GLU A 179 28.36 0.14 2.09
C GLU A 179 27.14 0.76 1.37
N ILE A 180 26.49 0.02 0.44
CA ILE A 180 25.44 0.59 -0.39
C ILE A 180 24.04 0.30 0.16
N LEU A 181 23.79 -0.93 0.57
CA LEU A 181 22.47 -1.38 1.06
C LEU A 181 21.94 -0.55 2.25
N PRO A 182 22.75 -0.11 3.25
CA PRO A 182 22.24 0.72 4.35
C PRO A 182 21.65 2.06 3.88
N TYR A 183 22.24 2.68 2.86
CA TYR A 183 21.69 3.90 2.23
C TYR A 183 20.41 3.60 1.47
N ALA A 184 20.38 2.50 0.71
CA ALA A 184 19.21 2.05 -0.02
C ALA A 184 18.05 1.73 0.92
N LEU A 185 18.28 1.05 2.05
CA LEU A 185 17.26 0.72 3.04
C LEU A 185 16.62 1.96 3.66
N THR A 186 17.40 3.00 3.94
CA THR A 186 16.88 4.25 4.49
C THR A 186 15.86 4.91 3.55
N TRP A 187 16.15 4.95 2.25
CA TRP A 187 15.24 5.44 1.24
C TRP A 187 14.05 4.49 1.05
N SER A 188 14.33 3.18 1.05
CA SER A 188 13.32 2.14 0.83
C SER A 188 12.21 2.16 1.87
N LEU A 189 12.50 2.57 3.12
CA LEU A 189 11.47 2.71 4.15
C LEU A 189 10.45 3.80 3.80
N SER A 190 10.91 4.96 3.29
CA SER A 190 10.01 6.01 2.79
C SER A 190 9.22 5.52 1.57
N ASN A 191 9.89 4.79 0.66
CA ASN A 191 9.22 4.21 -0.52
C ASN A 191 8.17 3.17 -0.12
N PHE A 192 8.46 2.33 0.85
CA PHE A 192 7.51 1.33 1.37
C PHE A 192 6.19 1.97 1.85
N MET A 193 6.29 3.06 2.63
CA MET A 193 5.11 3.80 3.08
C MET A 193 4.34 4.42 1.90
N ASN A 194 5.05 5.01 0.93
CA ASN A 194 4.43 5.55 -0.30
C ASN A 194 3.76 4.44 -1.13
N ALA A 195 4.41 3.29 -1.27
CA ALA A 195 3.86 2.16 -2.00
C ALA A 195 2.59 1.62 -1.34
N THR A 196 2.57 1.56 0.01
CA THR A 196 1.36 1.20 0.77
C THR A 196 0.21 2.16 0.46
N LEU A 197 0.45 3.47 0.55
CA LEU A 197 -0.55 4.50 0.25
C LEU A 197 -1.06 4.38 -1.19
N SER A 198 -0.15 4.25 -2.16
CA SER A 198 -0.47 4.14 -3.58
C SER A 198 -1.25 2.88 -3.91
N ALA A 199 -0.93 1.76 -3.27
CA ALA A 199 -1.62 0.49 -3.48
C ALA A 199 -3.07 0.54 -2.99
N ILE A 200 -3.30 1.07 -1.77
CA ILE A 200 -4.65 1.26 -1.23
C ILE A 200 -5.45 2.21 -2.12
N GLY A 201 -4.82 3.29 -2.60
CA GLY A 201 -5.45 4.26 -3.50
C GLY A 201 -5.82 3.64 -4.86
N SER A 202 -4.94 2.83 -5.44
CA SER A 202 -5.18 2.15 -6.72
C SER A 202 -6.30 1.10 -6.60
N GLU A 203 -6.27 0.29 -5.53
CA GLU A 203 -7.35 -0.67 -5.25
C GLU A 203 -8.69 0.04 -5.06
N SER A 204 -8.71 1.09 -4.23
CA SER A 204 -9.95 1.86 -4.00
C SER A 204 -10.49 2.51 -5.27
N SER A 205 -9.61 2.99 -6.16
CA SER A 205 -10.01 3.54 -7.45
C SER A 205 -10.66 2.48 -8.34
N LEU A 206 -10.06 1.29 -8.44
CA LEU A 206 -10.63 0.16 -9.19
C LEU A 206 -11.97 -0.31 -8.58
N ALA A 207 -12.04 -0.35 -7.25
CA ALA A 207 -13.25 -0.75 -6.53
C ALA A 207 -14.41 0.23 -6.78
N VAL A 208 -14.19 1.53 -6.66
CA VAL A 208 -15.21 2.56 -6.92
C VAL A 208 -15.72 2.51 -8.36
N LEU A 209 -14.88 2.09 -9.32
CA LEU A 209 -15.28 1.83 -10.72
C LEU A 209 -16.04 0.50 -10.88
N GLY A 210 -16.19 -0.30 -9.83
CA GLY A 210 -16.85 -1.60 -9.87
C GLY A 210 -16.00 -2.71 -10.50
N LEU A 211 -14.67 -2.53 -10.51
CA LEU A 211 -13.71 -3.43 -11.14
C LEU A 211 -12.95 -4.30 -10.13
N SER A 212 -13.09 -4.03 -8.84
CA SER A 212 -12.59 -4.89 -7.78
C SER A 212 -13.49 -6.12 -7.61
N PRO A 213 -12.95 -7.28 -7.15
CA PRO A 213 -13.75 -8.48 -6.93
C PRO A 213 -14.91 -8.21 -5.97
N GLY A 214 -16.11 -8.66 -6.35
CA GLY A 214 -17.34 -8.41 -5.58
C GLY A 214 -17.41 -9.14 -4.23
N ASN A 215 -16.53 -10.12 -3.99
CA ASN A 215 -16.37 -10.83 -2.72
C ASN A 215 -15.25 -10.26 -1.83
N LEU A 216 -14.55 -9.23 -2.27
CA LEU A 216 -13.51 -8.55 -1.52
C LEU A 216 -14.11 -7.39 -0.73
N VAL A 217 -14.10 -7.48 0.59
CA VAL A 217 -14.48 -6.37 1.47
C VAL A 217 -13.27 -5.45 1.62
N SER A 218 -13.24 -4.33 0.90
CA SER A 218 -12.22 -3.27 1.02
C SER A 218 -12.86 -1.92 1.24
N LEU A 219 -12.07 -0.92 1.64
CA LEU A 219 -12.57 0.45 1.81
C LEU A 219 -13.20 0.98 0.51
N GLY A 220 -12.58 0.69 -0.64
CA GLY A 220 -13.12 1.07 -1.94
C GLY A 220 -14.41 0.34 -2.29
N ASN A 221 -14.47 -0.98 -2.08
CA ASN A 221 -15.69 -1.76 -2.34
C ASN A 221 -16.84 -1.37 -1.42
N MET A 222 -16.57 -1.04 -0.17
CA MET A 222 -17.59 -0.56 0.75
C MET A 222 -18.23 0.75 0.27
N ILE A 223 -17.43 1.68 -0.29
CA ILE A 223 -17.93 2.90 -0.92
C ILE A 223 -18.75 2.57 -2.18
N GLN A 224 -18.24 1.67 -3.02
CA GLN A 224 -18.91 1.24 -4.25
C GLN A 224 -20.27 0.59 -3.95
N TRP A 225 -20.36 -0.31 -2.97
CA TRP A 225 -21.62 -0.92 -2.55
C TRP A 225 -22.60 0.10 -2.00
N ALA A 226 -22.17 0.98 -1.09
CA ALA A 226 -23.03 2.04 -0.57
C ALA A 226 -23.61 2.90 -1.70
N ARG A 227 -22.81 3.22 -2.74
CA ARG A 227 -23.27 3.93 -3.94
C ARG A 227 -24.28 3.09 -4.75
N SER A 228 -23.97 1.83 -5.02
CA SER A 228 -24.79 0.94 -5.84
C SER A 228 -26.16 0.64 -5.21
N TYR A 229 -26.22 0.56 -3.89
CA TYR A 229 -27.45 0.39 -3.12
C TYR A 229 -28.13 1.73 -2.75
N ASN A 230 -27.71 2.84 -3.38
CA ASN A 230 -28.31 4.15 -3.17
C ASN A 230 -28.37 4.57 -1.69
N ALA A 231 -27.29 4.34 -0.93
CA ALA A 231 -27.25 4.59 0.51
C ALA A 231 -27.64 6.04 0.89
N ILE A 232 -27.27 7.02 0.05
CA ILE A 232 -27.62 8.44 0.29
C ILE A 232 -29.14 8.64 0.21
N PHE A 233 -29.81 8.11 -0.82
CA PHE A 233 -31.27 8.21 -0.98
C PHE A 233 -32.02 7.43 0.09
N ASN A 234 -31.43 6.31 0.57
CA ASN A 234 -31.95 5.52 1.68
C ASN A 234 -31.61 6.11 3.07
N LYS A 235 -31.03 7.34 3.16
CA LYS A 235 -30.61 8.00 4.40
C LYS A 235 -29.60 7.23 5.24
N GLN A 236 -28.84 6.29 4.63
CA GLN A 236 -27.79 5.49 5.27
C GLN A 236 -26.43 6.22 5.18
N TYR A 237 -26.37 7.47 5.70
CA TYR A 237 -25.20 8.34 5.57
C TYR A 237 -23.96 7.77 6.25
N LEU A 238 -24.13 7.00 7.34
CA LEU A 238 -23.01 6.39 8.06
C LEU A 238 -22.38 5.24 7.27
N TRP A 239 -23.18 4.48 6.51
CA TRP A 239 -22.63 3.42 5.65
C TRP A 239 -21.70 3.95 4.56
N ILE A 240 -22.05 5.03 3.90
CA ILE A 240 -21.18 5.63 2.86
C ILE A 240 -20.10 6.52 3.48
N GLY A 241 -20.41 7.23 4.56
CA GLY A 241 -19.49 8.17 5.21
C GLY A 241 -18.32 7.50 5.93
N ALA A 242 -18.59 6.37 6.63
CA ALA A 242 -17.57 5.69 7.42
C ALA A 242 -16.34 5.26 6.62
N PRO A 243 -16.45 4.53 5.47
CA PRO A 243 -15.28 4.16 4.68
C PRO A 243 -14.58 5.36 4.05
N ILE A 244 -15.31 6.43 3.66
CA ILE A 244 -14.71 7.65 3.12
C ILE A 244 -13.84 8.33 4.19
N VAL A 245 -14.40 8.54 5.38
CA VAL A 245 -13.68 9.18 6.50
C VAL A 245 -12.48 8.32 6.92
N ALA A 246 -12.65 7.00 7.01
CA ALA A 246 -11.56 6.08 7.34
C ALA A 246 -10.43 6.16 6.30
N THR A 247 -10.77 6.17 5.01
CA THR A 247 -9.78 6.30 3.92
C THR A 247 -9.03 7.63 4.01
N VAL A 248 -9.73 8.74 4.20
CA VAL A 248 -9.11 10.08 4.32
C VAL A 248 -8.17 10.13 5.54
N ILE A 249 -8.61 9.64 6.70
CA ILE A 249 -7.78 9.65 7.92
C ILE A 249 -6.55 8.75 7.74
N LEU A 250 -6.69 7.56 7.15
CA LEU A 250 -5.58 6.66 6.87
C LEU A 250 -4.57 7.31 5.92
N PHE A 251 -5.03 7.95 4.83
CA PHE A 251 -4.17 8.62 3.86
C PHE A 251 -3.44 9.81 4.47
N VAL A 252 -4.12 10.64 5.26
CA VAL A 252 -3.50 11.76 5.99
C VAL A 252 -2.48 11.22 6.99
N GLY A 253 -2.80 10.14 7.73
CA GLY A 253 -1.89 9.50 8.67
C GLY A 253 -0.61 9.00 8.00
N LEU A 254 -0.73 8.23 6.92
CA LEU A 254 0.41 7.74 6.13
C LEU A 254 1.21 8.88 5.52
N PHE A 255 0.57 9.90 4.95
CA PHE A 255 1.24 11.06 4.38
C PHE A 255 2.06 11.83 5.43
N LEU A 256 1.49 12.06 6.61
CA LEU A 256 2.19 12.72 7.71
C LEU A 256 3.33 11.86 8.27
N LEU A 257 3.17 10.55 8.29
CA LEU A 257 4.22 9.61 8.66
C LEU A 257 5.41 9.70 7.69
N ILE A 258 5.15 9.66 6.38
CA ILE A 258 6.16 9.75 5.32
C ILE A 258 6.91 11.08 5.39
N THR A 259 6.18 12.19 5.41
CA THR A 259 6.77 13.53 5.44
C THR A 259 7.55 13.76 6.74
N GLY A 260 6.98 13.35 7.88
CA GLY A 260 7.64 13.45 9.17
C GLY A 260 8.91 12.59 9.28
N TYR A 261 8.93 11.41 8.67
CA TYR A 261 10.12 10.57 8.59
C TYR A 261 11.20 11.20 7.72
N ASN A 262 10.84 11.73 6.55
CA ASN A 262 11.78 12.42 5.66
C ASN A 262 12.37 13.68 6.31
N ASP A 263 11.56 14.48 7.02
CA ASP A 263 12.02 15.63 7.79
C ASP A 263 13.04 15.19 8.89
N TYR A 264 12.75 14.08 9.59
CA TYR A 264 13.66 13.53 10.61
C TYR A 264 15.01 13.12 10.01
N LEU A 265 15.00 12.46 8.84
CA LEU A 265 16.24 12.07 8.15
C LEU A 265 17.06 13.27 7.67
N SER A 266 16.40 14.31 7.15
CA SER A 266 17.09 15.52 6.69
C SER A 266 17.78 16.25 7.84
N MET A 267 17.13 16.35 9.00
CA MET A 267 17.75 16.94 10.21
C MET A 267 18.95 16.14 10.73
N LYS A 268 18.92 14.81 10.59
CA LYS A 268 20.04 13.94 11.02
C LYS A 268 21.24 14.04 10.07
N ARG A 269 21.02 14.30 8.79
CA ARG A 269 22.10 14.46 7.78
C ARG A 269 22.72 15.85 7.78
N GLY A 270 22.04 16.86 8.31
CA GLY A 270 22.54 18.24 8.42
C GLY A 270 23.34 18.52 9.69
N ARG A 271 23.49 17.52 10.56
CA ARG A 271 24.38 17.52 11.73
C ARG A 271 25.58 16.63 11.49
#